data_eabfb196fe8b205c4b5632f676958492
#
_entry.id   eabfb196fe8b205c4b5632f676958492
#
_cell.length_a   1.000
_cell.length_b   1.000
_cell.length_c   1.000
_cell.angle_alpha   90.00
_cell.angle_beta   90.00
_cell.angle_gamma   90.00
#
_symmetry.space_group_name_H-M   'P 1'
#
loop_
_entity.id
_entity.type
_entity.pdbx_description
1 polymer ?
#
loop_
_entity_poly.entity_id
_entity_poly.type
_entity_poly.pdbx_seq_one_letter_code
_entity_poly.pdbx_strand_id
1 'polypeptide(L)'
;PESYLLPDQEEALEDHWNLHRLWIVKPSASSRGKGIHLLSTDDTNEPPTLESGIIQNYIERPLLITGRKFDLRLYVLVPSISPLRIFIHDSGLARFCTHQYVYNDSDKTVNYEDLNMHLTNFSLNKSDRNFKKGEAGHESIENSKWSLPFFINYLEKVEKINVQSLMSEIHRV
;
A
#
# COMPACT_ATOMS: atom_id res chain seq x y z
N PRO A 1 -8.30 -1.46 -7.68
CA PRO A 1 -9.38 -1.91 -6.80
C PRO A 1 -10.56 -0.95 -6.83
N GLU A 2 -11.76 -1.49 -6.65
CA GLU A 2 -13.00 -0.71 -6.60
C GLU A 2 -12.96 0.28 -5.44
N SER A 3 -13.43 1.50 -5.67
CA SER A 3 -13.28 2.59 -4.71
C SER A 3 -14.50 3.50 -4.76
N TYR A 4 -14.93 3.95 -3.58
CA TYR A 4 -16.09 4.81 -3.39
C TYR A 4 -15.71 6.06 -2.63
N LEU A 5 -16.10 7.22 -3.14
CA LEU A 5 -15.94 8.51 -2.48
C LEU A 5 -17.17 8.81 -1.64
N LEU A 6 -16.98 8.96 -0.34
CA LEU A 6 -18.08 9.29 0.58
C LEU A 6 -18.07 10.78 0.94
N PRO A 7 -19.28 11.37 1.11
CA PRO A 7 -20.61 10.70 1.09
C PRO A 7 -21.21 10.48 -0.30
N ASP A 8 -20.63 11.01 -1.38
CA ASP A 8 -21.26 11.12 -2.70
C ASP A 8 -21.67 9.77 -3.31
N GLN A 9 -21.00 8.69 -2.94
CA GLN A 9 -21.23 7.35 -3.50
C GLN A 9 -21.68 6.33 -2.43
N GLU A 10 -22.37 6.77 -1.38
CA GLU A 10 -22.82 5.92 -0.28
C GLU A 10 -23.79 4.82 -0.76
N GLU A 11 -24.81 5.18 -1.52
CA GLU A 11 -25.78 4.23 -2.09
C GLU A 11 -25.11 3.15 -2.95
N ALA A 12 -24.16 3.55 -3.80
CA ALA A 12 -23.43 2.60 -4.63
C ALA A 12 -22.49 1.67 -3.80
N LEU A 13 -21.97 2.16 -2.68
CA LEU A 13 -21.18 1.34 -1.74
C LEU A 13 -22.08 0.33 -1.04
N GLU A 14 -23.27 0.73 -0.58
CA GLU A 14 -24.24 -0.18 0.05
C GLU A 14 -24.60 -1.35 -0.85
N ASP A 15 -24.88 -1.09 -2.12
CA ASP A 15 -25.20 -2.11 -3.12
C ASP A 15 -24.05 -3.11 -3.34
N HIS A 16 -22.81 -2.66 -3.19
CA HIS A 16 -21.60 -3.45 -3.45
C HIS A 16 -20.86 -3.93 -2.19
N TRP A 17 -21.31 -3.54 -1.00
CA TRP A 17 -20.63 -3.84 0.27
C TRP A 17 -20.28 -5.32 0.42
N ASN A 18 -21.23 -6.19 0.18
CA ASN A 18 -21.09 -7.63 0.34
C ASN A 18 -20.39 -8.35 -0.84
N LEU A 19 -19.97 -7.62 -1.88
CA LEU A 19 -19.23 -8.22 -3.00
C LEU A 19 -17.77 -8.51 -2.63
N HIS A 20 -17.25 -7.82 -1.62
CA HIS A 20 -15.88 -7.98 -1.16
C HIS A 20 -15.86 -8.20 0.34
N ARG A 21 -14.96 -9.08 0.78
CA ARG A 21 -14.84 -9.43 2.19
C ARG A 21 -14.12 -8.37 3.02
N LEU A 22 -13.13 -7.69 2.45
CA LEU A 22 -12.27 -6.77 3.18
C LEU A 22 -12.15 -5.43 2.46
N TRP A 23 -12.37 -4.36 3.22
CA TRP A 23 -12.31 -2.99 2.76
C TRP A 23 -11.26 -2.19 3.53
N ILE A 24 -10.63 -1.23 2.88
CA ILE A 24 -9.78 -0.23 3.52
C ILE A 24 -10.47 1.12 3.55
N VAL A 25 -10.58 1.70 4.74
CA VAL A 25 -11.21 3.00 5.00
C VAL A 25 -10.12 4.07 5.11
N LYS A 26 -10.27 5.15 4.35
CA LYS A 26 -9.30 6.24 4.27
C LYS A 26 -10.01 7.59 4.46
N PRO A 27 -10.12 8.12 5.70
CA PRO A 27 -10.73 9.43 5.95
C PRO A 27 -9.96 10.56 5.25
N SER A 28 -10.67 11.54 4.66
CA SER A 28 -10.06 12.63 3.90
C SER A 28 -9.30 13.63 4.78
N ALA A 29 -9.78 13.89 5.98
CA ALA A 29 -9.18 14.86 6.92
C ALA A 29 -7.92 14.36 7.62
N SER A 30 -7.32 13.26 7.13
CA SER A 30 -6.21 12.58 7.78
C SER A 30 -4.96 12.54 6.91
N SER A 31 -3.81 12.57 7.56
CA SER A 31 -2.50 12.45 6.92
C SER A 31 -1.65 11.38 7.60
N ARG A 32 -0.64 10.89 6.89
CA ARG A 32 0.38 9.96 7.42
C ARG A 32 -0.18 8.62 7.91
N GLY A 33 -1.33 8.18 7.38
CA GLY A 33 -1.98 6.93 7.77
C GLY A 33 -2.86 7.02 9.00
N LYS A 34 -3.08 8.21 9.59
CA LYS A 34 -4.01 8.37 10.71
C LYS A 34 -5.44 8.08 10.26
N GLY A 35 -6.17 7.32 11.09
CA GLY A 35 -7.57 6.97 10.82
C GLY A 35 -7.76 5.95 9.70
N ILE A 36 -6.72 5.53 8.99
CA ILE A 36 -6.83 4.41 8.04
C ILE A 36 -6.98 3.12 8.84
N HIS A 37 -7.97 2.33 8.47
CA HIS A 37 -8.21 1.02 9.07
C HIS A 37 -8.84 0.08 8.06
N LEU A 38 -8.88 -1.19 8.39
CA LEU A 38 -9.51 -2.23 7.59
C LEU A 38 -10.83 -2.64 8.25
N LEU A 39 -11.81 -2.99 7.44
CA LEU A 39 -13.11 -3.49 7.87
C LEU A 39 -13.43 -4.79 7.12
N SER A 40 -13.95 -5.77 7.84
CA SER A 40 -14.46 -7.00 7.27
C SER A 40 -15.98 -6.98 7.21
N THR A 41 -16.54 -7.46 6.10
CA THR A 41 -17.99 -7.72 6.00
C THR A 41 -18.45 -8.87 6.90
N ASP A 42 -17.51 -9.68 7.41
CA ASP A 42 -17.81 -10.69 8.43
C ASP A 42 -18.21 -10.05 9.79
N ASP A 43 -17.76 -8.80 10.05
CA ASP A 43 -18.02 -8.09 11.31
C ASP A 43 -19.24 -7.17 11.23
N THR A 44 -19.58 -6.69 10.03
CA THR A 44 -20.70 -5.75 9.82
C THR A 44 -21.34 -5.98 8.47
N ASN A 45 -22.67 -5.98 8.46
CA ASN A 45 -23.46 -6.11 7.25
C ASN A 45 -23.66 -4.78 6.51
N GLU A 46 -23.26 -3.67 7.13
CA GLU A 46 -23.47 -2.32 6.59
C GLU A 46 -22.12 -1.59 6.49
N PRO A 47 -21.92 -0.78 5.43
CA PRO A 47 -20.74 0.06 5.33
C PRO A 47 -20.71 1.12 6.43
N PRO A 48 -19.53 1.59 6.85
CA PRO A 48 -19.42 2.65 7.83
C PRO A 48 -19.79 3.99 7.21
N THR A 49 -20.48 4.81 7.97
CA THR A 49 -20.75 6.20 7.60
C THR A 49 -19.51 7.05 7.81
N LEU A 50 -19.11 7.81 6.79
CA LEU A 50 -17.98 8.76 6.85
C LEU A 50 -18.47 10.15 6.41
N GLU A 51 -18.09 11.18 7.16
CA GLU A 51 -18.34 12.57 6.72
C GLU A 51 -17.63 12.88 5.40
N SER A 52 -16.42 12.35 5.20
CA SER A 52 -15.65 12.45 3.95
C SER A 52 -14.49 11.45 3.94
N GLY A 53 -14.32 10.75 2.83
CA GLY A 53 -13.24 9.78 2.68
C GLY A 53 -13.41 8.84 1.52
N ILE A 54 -12.55 7.86 1.46
CA ILE A 54 -12.59 6.80 0.45
C ILE A 54 -12.69 5.46 1.16
N ILE A 55 -13.62 4.63 0.70
CA ILE A 55 -13.68 3.21 1.01
C ILE A 55 -13.30 2.44 -0.25
N GLN A 56 -12.33 1.53 -0.11
CA GLN A 56 -11.75 0.84 -1.25
C GLN A 56 -11.63 -0.64 -0.94
N ASN A 57 -11.96 -1.48 -1.94
CA ASN A 57 -11.71 -2.92 -1.86
C ASN A 57 -10.24 -3.18 -1.56
N TYR A 58 -9.97 -3.96 -0.51
CA TYR A 58 -8.61 -4.27 -0.08
C TYR A 58 -8.02 -5.43 -0.89
N ILE A 59 -6.76 -5.27 -1.31
CA ILE A 59 -6.01 -6.33 -1.99
C ILE A 59 -5.41 -7.25 -0.94
N GLU A 60 -6.06 -8.39 -0.70
CA GLU A 60 -5.69 -9.34 0.34
C GLU A 60 -4.44 -10.17 0.01
N ARG A 61 -4.12 -10.33 -1.27
CA ARG A 61 -2.93 -11.06 -1.75
C ARG A 61 -1.97 -10.15 -2.51
N PRO A 62 -1.28 -9.22 -1.83
CA PRO A 62 -0.28 -8.39 -2.48
C PRO A 62 0.97 -9.19 -2.82
N LEU A 63 1.80 -8.68 -3.74
CA LEU A 63 3.16 -9.16 -3.88
C LEU A 63 3.93 -8.87 -2.59
N LEU A 64 4.63 -9.88 -2.07
CA LEU A 64 5.44 -9.78 -0.87
C LEU A 64 6.93 -9.90 -1.22
N ILE A 65 7.75 -9.13 -0.54
CA ILE A 65 9.21 -9.28 -0.57
C ILE A 65 9.67 -9.62 0.85
N THR A 66 10.43 -10.67 1.00
CA THR A 66 10.84 -11.18 2.33
C THR A 66 9.65 -11.43 3.28
N GLY A 67 8.48 -11.82 2.72
CA GLY A 67 7.24 -12.04 3.48
C GLY A 67 6.55 -10.77 3.98
N ARG A 68 7.00 -9.58 3.58
CA ARG A 68 6.44 -8.30 3.99
C ARG A 68 5.76 -7.58 2.83
N LYS A 69 4.66 -6.94 3.12
CA LYS A 69 4.01 -6.01 2.21
C LYS A 69 4.87 -4.75 2.06
N PHE A 70 4.87 -4.17 0.87
CA PHE A 70 5.62 -2.95 0.57
C PHE A 70 4.84 -2.02 -0.34
N ASP A 71 5.30 -0.79 -0.44
CA ASP A 71 4.91 0.15 -1.48
C ASP A 71 6.13 0.83 -2.09
N LEU A 72 5.94 1.41 -3.28
CA LEU A 72 6.94 2.24 -3.93
C LEU A 72 6.58 3.72 -3.79
N ARG A 73 7.57 4.50 -3.38
CA ARG A 73 7.51 5.95 -3.40
C ARG A 73 8.33 6.47 -4.56
N LEU A 74 7.65 6.87 -5.62
CA LEU A 74 8.25 7.52 -6.78
C LEU A 74 7.99 9.03 -6.73
N TYR A 75 8.88 9.80 -7.33
CA TYR A 75 8.77 11.26 -7.41
C TYR A 75 8.49 11.66 -8.84
N VAL A 76 7.37 12.33 -9.04
CA VAL A 76 6.92 12.81 -10.35
C VAL A 76 6.91 14.34 -10.33
N LEU A 77 7.55 14.95 -11.32
CA LEU A 77 7.56 16.39 -11.55
C LEU A 77 6.69 16.71 -12.76
N VAL A 78 5.74 17.61 -12.58
CA VAL A 78 4.90 18.16 -13.67
C VAL A 78 5.20 19.65 -13.81
N PRO A 79 6.22 20.04 -14.60
CA PRO A 79 6.62 21.45 -14.74
C PRO A 79 5.69 22.27 -15.64
N SER A 80 4.86 21.63 -16.46
CA SER A 80 3.92 22.30 -17.37
C SER A 80 2.68 21.43 -17.59
N ILE A 81 1.52 22.07 -17.64
CA ILE A 81 0.23 21.46 -17.96
C ILE A 81 -0.11 21.67 -19.46
N SER A 82 0.34 22.79 -20.06
CA SER A 82 0.11 23.08 -21.48
C SER A 82 1.39 23.59 -22.14
N PRO A 83 2.08 22.79 -22.96
CA PRO A 83 1.87 21.36 -23.16
C PRO A 83 2.18 20.54 -21.89
N LEU A 84 1.48 19.44 -21.70
CA LEU A 84 1.73 18.55 -20.56
C LEU A 84 3.16 17.98 -20.63
N ARG A 85 3.93 18.16 -19.56
CA ARG A 85 5.27 17.60 -19.39
C ARG A 85 5.34 16.89 -18.03
N ILE A 86 5.74 15.63 -18.07
CA ILE A 86 5.85 14.79 -16.87
C ILE A 86 7.24 14.17 -16.86
N PHE A 87 7.91 14.23 -15.71
CA PHE A 87 9.20 13.60 -15.48
C PHE A 87 9.11 12.74 -14.23
N ILE A 88 9.66 11.53 -14.28
CA ILE A 88 9.82 10.64 -13.14
C ILE A 88 11.29 10.69 -12.74
N HIS A 89 11.53 10.88 -11.46
CA HIS A 89 12.88 10.90 -10.91
C HIS A 89 13.43 9.48 -10.82
N ASP A 90 14.70 9.26 -11.14
CA ASP A 90 15.36 7.95 -11.15
C ASP A 90 15.50 7.34 -9.75
N SER A 91 15.51 8.17 -8.71
CA SER A 91 15.52 7.68 -7.33
C SER A 91 14.11 7.66 -6.72
N GLY A 92 13.95 6.74 -5.79
CA GLY A 92 12.73 6.53 -5.05
C GLY A 92 13.01 5.61 -3.87
N LEU A 93 11.96 5.17 -3.22
CA LEU A 93 12.04 4.30 -2.04
C LEU A 93 11.04 3.15 -2.17
N ALA A 94 11.46 1.95 -1.75
CA ALA A 94 10.54 0.90 -1.33
C ALA A 94 10.40 0.95 0.19
N ARG A 95 9.16 0.98 0.69
CA ARG A 95 8.84 1.02 2.13
C ARG A 95 8.14 -0.26 2.51
N PHE A 96 8.61 -0.89 3.55
CA PHE A 96 8.10 -2.18 4.02
C PHE A 96 7.29 -2.02 5.30
N CYS A 97 6.23 -2.83 5.40
CA CYS A 97 5.58 -3.08 6.68
C CYS A 97 6.58 -3.69 7.67
N THR A 98 6.40 -3.44 8.95
CA THR A 98 7.29 -3.95 10.00
C THR A 98 6.93 -5.38 10.42
N HIS A 99 5.69 -5.79 10.18
CA HIS A 99 5.23 -7.13 10.45
C HIS A 99 5.16 -7.97 9.17
N GLN A 100 5.35 -9.29 9.34
CA GLN A 100 5.18 -10.27 8.27
C GLN A 100 3.71 -10.31 7.84
N TYR A 101 3.48 -10.40 6.54
CA TYR A 101 2.14 -10.54 5.99
C TYR A 101 1.74 -12.01 6.01
N VAL A 102 0.74 -12.33 6.80
CA VAL A 102 0.23 -13.70 6.93
C VAL A 102 -1.18 -13.77 6.37
N TYR A 103 -1.33 -14.53 5.30
CA TYR A 103 -2.62 -14.90 4.73
C TYR A 103 -2.89 -16.37 5.05
N ASN A 104 -4.02 -16.67 5.67
CA ASN A 104 -4.42 -18.04 5.97
C ASN A 104 -5.17 -18.61 4.76
N ASP A 105 -4.55 -19.52 4.03
CA ASP A 105 -5.14 -20.13 2.85
C ASP A 105 -6.31 -21.08 3.17
N SER A 106 -6.38 -21.60 4.39
CA SER A 106 -7.42 -22.58 4.80
C SER A 106 -8.79 -21.95 4.94
N ASP A 107 -8.87 -20.78 5.58
CA ASP A 107 -10.10 -20.02 5.79
C ASP A 107 -10.17 -18.75 4.94
N LYS A 108 -9.14 -18.52 4.11
CA LYS A 108 -8.99 -17.34 3.23
C LYS A 108 -9.03 -16.02 4.00
N THR A 109 -8.40 -15.98 5.18
CA THR A 109 -8.41 -14.81 6.07
C THR A 109 -7.03 -14.17 6.20
N VAL A 110 -7.06 -12.90 6.59
CA VAL A 110 -5.88 -12.13 6.99
C VAL A 110 -6.21 -11.40 8.30
N ASN A 111 -5.22 -11.27 9.19
CA ASN A 111 -5.40 -10.47 10.40
C ASN A 111 -5.44 -8.99 10.07
N TYR A 112 -6.63 -8.43 9.80
CA TYR A 112 -6.83 -7.04 9.39
C TYR A 112 -6.72 -6.03 10.54
N GLU A 113 -6.62 -6.45 11.78
CA GLU A 113 -6.41 -5.59 12.94
C GLU A 113 -4.95 -5.14 13.08
N ASP A 114 -4.00 -5.93 12.56
CA ASP A 114 -2.58 -5.62 12.61
C ASP A 114 -2.17 -4.62 11.53
N LEU A 115 -2.36 -3.33 11.79
CA LEU A 115 -2.04 -2.26 10.84
C LEU A 115 -0.56 -2.23 10.42
N ASN A 116 0.36 -2.73 11.24
CA ASN A 116 1.78 -2.78 10.90
C ASN A 116 2.11 -3.88 9.87
N MET A 117 1.18 -4.79 9.63
CA MET A 117 1.23 -5.76 8.54
C MET A 117 0.67 -5.20 7.22
N HIS A 118 -0.22 -4.18 7.29
CA HIS A 118 -0.98 -3.69 6.14
C HIS A 118 -0.52 -2.33 5.62
N LEU A 119 -0.07 -1.43 6.51
CA LEU A 119 0.25 -0.04 6.19
C LEU A 119 1.75 0.22 6.23
N THR A 120 2.30 0.68 5.12
CA THR A 120 3.72 0.97 4.94
C THR A 120 4.14 2.37 5.43
N ASN A 121 3.19 3.16 5.96
CA ASN A 121 3.40 4.52 6.40
C ASN A 121 4.51 4.62 7.46
N PHE A 122 5.55 5.41 7.19
CA PHE A 122 6.67 5.61 8.12
C PHE A 122 6.23 6.06 9.52
N SER A 123 5.23 6.94 9.58
CA SER A 123 4.72 7.47 10.85
C SER A 123 4.10 6.40 11.76
N LEU A 124 3.53 5.34 11.19
CA LEU A 124 3.01 4.20 11.94
C LEU A 124 4.14 3.24 12.32
N ASN A 125 4.96 2.88 11.34
CA ASN A 125 5.97 1.84 11.52
C ASN A 125 7.19 2.28 12.36
N LYS A 126 7.56 3.58 12.37
CA LYS A 126 8.79 4.08 13.03
C LYS A 126 8.89 3.81 14.53
N SER A 127 7.76 3.65 15.21
CA SER A 127 7.66 3.36 16.65
C SER A 127 7.51 1.87 16.94
N ASP A 128 7.36 1.04 15.93
CA ASP A 128 7.31 -0.40 16.09
C ASP A 128 8.71 -0.96 16.39
N ARG A 129 8.78 -1.94 17.30
CA ARG A 129 10.03 -2.58 17.71
C ARG A 129 10.77 -3.30 16.59
N ASN A 130 10.03 -3.71 15.54
CA ASN A 130 10.58 -4.40 14.37
C ASN A 130 11.05 -3.42 13.30
N PHE A 131 10.88 -2.09 13.51
CA PHE A 131 11.34 -1.10 12.56
C PHE A 131 12.88 -1.07 12.52
N LYS A 132 13.45 -1.43 11.36
CA LYS A 132 14.90 -1.39 11.13
C LYS A 132 15.25 -0.20 10.25
N LYS A 133 15.93 0.78 10.87
CA LYS A 133 16.47 1.94 10.16
C LYS A 133 17.78 1.52 9.46
N GLY A 134 17.84 1.72 8.15
CA GLY A 134 19.11 1.56 7.41
C GLY A 134 20.12 2.63 7.81
N GLU A 135 21.39 2.26 7.85
CA GLU A 135 22.49 3.19 7.96
C GLU A 135 22.87 3.75 6.58
N ALA A 136 23.35 4.98 6.53
CA ALA A 136 23.75 5.61 5.29
C ALA A 136 24.88 4.81 4.61
N GLY A 137 24.66 4.41 3.35
CA GLY A 137 25.62 3.61 2.59
C GLY A 137 25.55 2.10 2.85
N HIS A 138 24.73 1.63 3.80
CA HIS A 138 24.56 0.20 4.10
C HIS A 138 23.10 -0.22 3.89
N GLU A 139 22.81 -0.76 2.73
CA GLU A 139 21.48 -1.31 2.45
C GLU A 139 21.43 -2.79 2.82
N SER A 140 20.35 -3.21 3.46
CA SER A 140 20.12 -4.58 3.88
C SER A 140 18.67 -4.97 3.60
N ILE A 141 18.46 -6.24 3.29
CA ILE A 141 17.12 -6.82 3.10
C ILE A 141 16.26 -6.75 4.36
N GLU A 142 16.88 -6.59 5.53
CA GLU A 142 16.18 -6.45 6.81
C GLU A 142 15.62 -5.03 7.04
N ASN A 143 16.18 -4.02 6.35
CA ASN A 143 15.75 -2.64 6.54
C ASN A 143 14.27 -2.45 6.18
N SER A 144 13.62 -1.55 6.92
CA SER A 144 12.22 -1.17 6.64
C SER A 144 12.07 -0.20 5.46
N LYS A 145 13.18 0.30 4.93
CA LYS A 145 13.23 1.13 3.72
C LYS A 145 14.44 0.72 2.88
N TRP A 146 14.22 0.59 1.58
CA TRP A 146 15.26 0.38 0.59
C TRP A 146 15.29 1.52 -0.40
N SER A 147 16.44 1.84 -0.97
CA SER A 147 16.47 2.70 -2.15
C SER A 147 15.83 1.99 -3.35
N LEU A 148 15.30 2.76 -4.29
CA LEU A 148 14.74 2.19 -5.52
C LEU A 148 15.78 1.37 -6.30
N PRO A 149 17.05 1.81 -6.46
CA PRO A 149 18.08 1.00 -7.12
C PRO A 149 18.34 -0.34 -6.43
N PHE A 150 18.42 -0.36 -5.09
CA PHE A 150 18.60 -1.62 -4.35
C PHE A 150 17.40 -2.55 -4.53
N PHE A 151 16.18 -2.02 -4.45
CA PHE A 151 14.94 -2.78 -4.67
C PHE A 151 14.90 -3.39 -6.08
N ILE A 152 15.20 -2.61 -7.11
CA ILE A 152 15.25 -3.06 -8.50
C ILE A 152 16.28 -4.20 -8.67
N ASN A 153 17.49 -4.02 -8.15
CA ASN A 153 18.52 -5.05 -8.21
C ASN A 153 18.11 -6.34 -7.47
N TYR A 154 17.38 -6.22 -6.35
CA TYR A 154 16.84 -7.36 -5.62
C TYR A 154 15.78 -8.11 -6.46
N LEU A 155 14.83 -7.39 -7.04
CA LEU A 155 13.80 -7.98 -7.90
C LEU A 155 14.41 -8.76 -9.06
N GLU A 156 15.43 -8.19 -9.71
CA GLU A 156 16.08 -8.82 -10.87
C GLU A 156 16.92 -10.03 -10.47
N LYS A 157 17.75 -9.90 -9.43
CA LYS A 157 18.72 -10.94 -9.05
C LYS A 157 18.14 -12.04 -8.19
N VAL A 158 17.23 -11.71 -7.28
CA VAL A 158 16.68 -12.67 -6.31
C VAL A 158 15.32 -13.19 -6.76
N GLU A 159 14.39 -12.30 -7.05
CA GLU A 159 13.02 -12.67 -7.43
C GLU A 159 12.88 -13.05 -8.92
N LYS A 160 13.94 -12.81 -9.73
CA LYS A 160 13.95 -13.09 -11.19
C LYS A 160 12.85 -12.40 -11.97
N ILE A 161 12.40 -11.25 -11.49
CA ILE A 161 11.38 -10.43 -12.14
C ILE A 161 12.01 -9.62 -13.29
N ASN A 162 11.33 -9.54 -14.43
CA ASN A 162 11.73 -8.64 -15.51
C ASN A 162 11.44 -7.18 -15.11
N VAL A 163 12.45 -6.53 -14.55
CA VAL A 163 12.34 -5.16 -14.04
C VAL A 163 12.05 -4.15 -15.15
N GLN A 164 12.59 -4.35 -16.36
CA GLN A 164 12.34 -3.44 -17.47
C GLN A 164 10.84 -3.43 -17.84
N SER A 165 10.22 -4.59 -17.90
CA SER A 165 8.78 -4.71 -18.15
C SER A 165 7.97 -4.08 -17.01
N LEU A 166 8.33 -4.36 -15.75
CA LEU A 166 7.67 -3.80 -14.57
C LEU A 166 7.72 -2.27 -14.56
N MET A 167 8.91 -1.68 -14.78
CA MET A 167 9.06 -0.22 -14.78
C MET A 167 8.32 0.41 -15.96
N SER A 168 8.28 -0.25 -17.12
CA SER A 168 7.49 0.20 -18.26
C SER A 168 6.00 0.27 -17.95
N GLU A 169 5.45 -0.73 -17.24
CA GLU A 169 4.04 -0.71 -16.80
C GLU A 169 3.79 0.41 -15.76
N ILE A 170 4.71 0.62 -14.82
CA ILE A 170 4.60 1.71 -13.84
C ILE A 170 4.62 3.08 -14.53
N HIS A 171 5.43 3.25 -15.57
CA HIS A 171 5.52 4.52 -16.31
C HIS A 171 4.31 4.77 -17.23
N ARG A 172 3.49 3.75 -17.50
CA ARG A 172 2.29 3.86 -18.34
C ARG A 172 1.08 4.42 -17.58
N VAL A 173 1.06 4.31 -16.26
CA VAL A 173 0.00 4.81 -15.38
C VAL A 173 0.13 6.32 -15.18
#